data_53fd01d28aaa45569410f4ee2c0bb0a0
#
_entry.id   53fd01d28aaa45569410f4ee2c0bb0a0
#
_cell.length_a   1.000
_cell.length_b   1.000
_cell.length_c   1.000
_cell.angle_alpha   90.00
_cell.angle_beta   90.00
_cell.angle_gamma   90.00
#
_symmetry.space_group_name_H-M   'P 1'
#
loop_
_entity.id
_entity.type
_entity.pdbx_description
1 polymer ?
#
loop_
_entity_poly.entity_id
_entity_poly.type
_entity_poly.pdbx_seq_one_letter_code
_entity_poly.pdbx_strand_id
1 'polypeptide(L)'
;STPGRNLGSDTARPTKEGGRRRGSYPGSHGGTATRAEPARRAPGRPDGIRAHEARCATMGRVTWFEAIVLGIVQGLTEFLPISSSAHLLIVGQLFFDGRDPGAAFTAVTQIGTESAVIVYFAKDIWRIISRWSLALVGKLPQSDPDVRMGWMVIVGSLPIAVLGLLFEGAIDSGLRNLWITAAMLAGVAIVLAVADRVARNERTIDQLTWKHAISLGFWQALALIPGVSRSGATISGGLFMGYRREVAARYAFLLAVPAVM
;
A
#
# COMPACT_ATOMS: atom_id res chain seq x y z
N SER A 1 14.33 -53.91 34.32
CA SER A 1 15.36 -53.83 35.35
C SER A 1 15.62 -52.37 35.72
N THR A 2 14.93 -51.91 36.73
CA THR A 2 15.26 -50.80 37.62
C THR A 2 16.32 -51.34 38.62
N PRO A 3 16.98 -50.60 39.51
CA PRO A 3 16.71 -49.25 40.06
C PRO A 3 17.95 -48.45 40.51
N GLY A 4 17.69 -47.34 41.19
CA GLY A 4 18.43 -46.85 42.37
C GLY A 4 18.86 -45.41 42.33
N ARG A 5 18.18 -44.49 43.04
CA ARG A 5 18.37 -43.97 44.42
C ARG A 5 19.78 -43.40 44.69
N ASN A 6 19.99 -42.17 45.12
CA ASN A 6 19.79 -41.56 46.42
C ASN A 6 20.29 -40.11 46.38
N LEU A 7 19.65 -39.08 46.91
CA LEU A 7 19.57 -38.58 48.28
C LEU A 7 20.88 -37.92 48.82
N GLY A 8 20.68 -36.71 49.36
CA GLY A 8 21.50 -36.07 50.35
C GLY A 8 21.63 -34.58 50.10
N SER A 9 20.77 -33.65 50.64
CA SER A 9 20.85 -33.06 52.02
C SER A 9 22.26 -32.45 52.28
N ASP A 10 22.48 -31.25 52.68
CA ASP A 10 21.96 -30.58 53.87
C ASP A 10 22.55 -29.17 53.99
N THR A 11 21.73 -28.27 54.50
CA THR A 11 21.98 -27.33 55.60
C THR A 11 23.23 -26.40 55.60
N ALA A 12 23.08 -25.10 55.73
CA ALA A 12 23.10 -24.37 57.00
C ALA A 12 23.32 -22.87 56.80
N ARG A 13 22.47 -22.08 57.37
CA ARG A 13 22.80 -20.74 57.92
C ARG A 13 23.62 -20.92 59.19
N PRO A 14 24.41 -19.93 59.67
CA PRO A 14 23.90 -18.91 60.58
C PRO A 14 24.59 -17.52 60.46
N THR A 15 23.87 -16.49 60.76
CA THR A 15 23.73 -15.60 61.93
C THR A 15 24.96 -14.82 62.42
N LYS A 16 24.65 -13.52 62.62
CA LYS A 16 25.01 -12.61 63.72
C LYS A 16 26.26 -11.76 63.68
N GLU A 17 26.07 -10.58 63.95
CA GLU A 17 26.27 -9.57 65.00
C GLU A 17 27.47 -8.68 64.68
N GLY A 18 27.46 -7.40 64.80
CA GLY A 18 27.05 -6.47 65.81
C GLY A 18 28.05 -5.33 65.83
N GLY A 19 27.68 -4.13 66.03
CA GLY A 19 28.65 -3.05 66.21
C GLY A 19 28.04 -1.65 66.24
N ARG A 20 27.43 -1.31 67.34
CA ARG A 20 27.11 0.08 67.74
C ARG A 20 28.40 0.88 67.88
N ARG A 21 28.45 2.10 67.41
CA ARG A 21 29.00 3.22 68.19
C ARG A 21 28.25 4.51 67.89
N ARG A 22 27.83 5.10 69.01
CA ARG A 22 27.24 6.44 69.18
C ARG A 22 28.33 7.51 69.02
N GLY A 23 27.93 8.64 68.51
CA GLY A 23 28.67 9.91 68.61
C GLY A 23 27.69 11.07 68.38
N SER A 24 27.21 11.63 69.48
CA SER A 24 26.47 12.88 69.58
C SER A 24 27.42 14.08 69.58
N TYR A 25 27.08 15.22 68.96
CA TYR A 25 26.55 16.47 69.50
C TYR A 25 26.76 17.64 68.52
N PRO A 26 26.30 18.86 68.77
CA PRO A 26 25.17 19.50 68.07
C PRO A 26 25.62 20.82 67.43
N GLY A 27 24.82 21.34 66.52
CA GLY A 27 25.03 22.68 65.99
C GLY A 27 23.79 23.18 65.24
N SER A 28 23.01 23.95 65.96
CA SER A 28 21.93 24.77 65.48
C SER A 28 22.39 25.81 64.44
N HIS A 29 21.76 25.89 63.31
CA HIS A 29 21.44 27.18 62.67
C HIS A 29 20.24 26.97 61.76
N GLY A 30 19.21 27.80 61.96
CA GLY A 30 17.99 27.85 61.20
C GLY A 30 18.22 28.21 59.73
N GLY A 31 17.76 27.37 58.90
CA GLY A 31 17.60 27.66 57.46
C GLY A 31 16.18 27.33 57.09
N THR A 32 15.43 28.35 56.77
CA THR A 32 14.07 28.28 56.25
C THR A 32 14.05 27.33 55.04
N ALA A 33 13.42 26.17 55.23
CA ALA A 33 13.16 25.22 54.15
C ALA A 33 12.16 25.87 53.18
N THR A 34 12.64 26.45 52.13
CA THR A 34 11.86 26.75 50.95
C THR A 34 11.36 25.45 50.36
N ARG A 35 10.07 25.24 50.57
CA ARG A 35 9.30 24.13 50.00
C ARG A 35 9.44 24.19 48.48
N ALA A 36 10.23 23.31 47.88
CA ALA A 36 10.35 23.17 46.45
C ALA A 36 8.95 22.85 45.90
N GLU A 37 8.41 23.80 45.15
CA GLU A 37 7.16 23.64 44.40
C GLU A 37 7.36 22.50 43.39
N PRO A 38 6.46 21.48 43.32
CA PRO A 38 6.62 20.42 42.33
C PRO A 38 6.54 21.04 40.97
N ALA A 39 7.60 20.86 40.16
CA ALA A 39 7.66 21.30 38.81
C ALA A 39 6.37 20.93 38.06
N ARG A 40 5.65 21.95 37.61
CA ARG A 40 4.46 21.78 36.77
C ARG A 40 4.87 20.94 35.55
N ARG A 41 4.37 19.70 35.50
CA ARG A 41 4.47 18.89 34.28
C ARG A 41 3.87 19.69 33.15
N ALA A 42 4.69 19.97 32.14
CA ALA A 42 4.23 20.55 30.90
C ALA A 42 3.03 19.73 30.39
N PRO A 43 1.96 20.36 29.87
CA PRO A 43 0.80 19.67 29.34
C PRO A 43 1.29 18.68 28.28
N GLY A 44 0.99 17.39 28.50
CA GLY A 44 1.35 16.33 27.56
C GLY A 44 0.78 16.66 26.18
N ARG A 45 1.61 16.60 25.16
CA ARG A 45 1.15 16.72 23.77
C ARG A 45 -0.01 15.74 23.55
N PRO A 46 -1.05 16.13 22.80
CA PRO A 46 -2.19 15.26 22.51
C PRO A 46 -1.70 13.92 21.95
N ASP A 47 -2.30 12.83 22.40
CA ASP A 47 -1.89 11.46 22.02
C ASP A 47 -1.90 11.22 20.51
N GLY A 48 -2.73 11.96 19.76
CA GLY A 48 -2.72 11.95 18.28
C GLY A 48 -1.42 12.45 17.65
N ILE A 49 -0.73 13.45 18.25
CA ILE A 49 0.54 13.95 17.75
C ILE A 49 1.65 12.93 18.02
N ARG A 50 1.64 12.28 19.18
CA ARG A 50 2.60 11.21 19.51
C ARG A 50 2.42 9.97 18.62
N ALA A 51 1.18 9.62 18.33
CA ALA A 51 0.88 8.52 17.40
C ALA A 51 1.33 8.86 15.97
N HIS A 52 1.18 10.09 15.53
CA HIS A 52 1.66 10.56 14.22
C HIS A 52 3.19 10.63 14.17
N GLU A 53 3.85 11.17 15.21
CA GLU A 53 5.31 11.20 15.32
C GLU A 53 5.90 9.77 15.43
N ALA A 54 5.25 8.87 16.14
CA ALA A 54 5.64 7.46 16.21
C ALA A 54 5.47 6.74 14.84
N ARG A 55 4.41 7.04 14.10
CA ARG A 55 4.24 6.54 12.72
C ARG A 55 5.30 7.08 11.78
N CYS A 56 5.64 8.36 11.87
CA CYS A 56 6.74 8.95 11.09
C CYS A 56 8.12 8.40 11.48
N ALA A 57 8.32 8.06 12.76
CA ALA A 57 9.59 7.47 13.24
C ALA A 57 9.72 5.98 12.87
N THR A 58 8.60 5.29 12.65
CA THR A 58 8.59 3.87 12.23
C THR A 58 8.68 3.72 10.70
N MET A 59 8.55 4.79 9.94
CA MET A 59 9.01 4.83 8.54
C MET A 59 10.55 4.77 8.57
N GLY A 60 11.10 3.56 8.64
CA GLY A 60 12.52 3.34 8.50
C GLY A 60 13.00 4.14 7.29
N ARG A 61 14.00 4.99 7.49
CA ARG A 61 14.53 5.83 6.42
C ARG A 61 14.94 4.90 5.28
N VAL A 62 14.14 4.89 4.20
CA VAL A 62 14.51 4.21 2.97
C VAL A 62 15.80 4.86 2.49
N THR A 63 16.86 4.10 2.38
CA THR A 63 18.14 4.59 1.87
C THR A 63 18.01 4.86 0.36
N TRP A 64 18.90 5.69 -0.17
CA TRP A 64 18.95 5.93 -1.62
C TRP A 64 19.13 4.64 -2.44
N PHE A 65 19.91 3.69 -1.91
CA PHE A 65 20.10 2.40 -2.57
C PHE A 65 18.80 1.59 -2.58
N GLU A 66 18.11 1.48 -1.45
CA GLU A 66 16.80 0.83 -1.36
C GLU A 66 15.78 1.49 -2.29
N ALA A 67 15.74 2.82 -2.31
CA ALA A 67 14.82 3.57 -3.18
C ALA A 67 15.06 3.28 -4.67
N ILE A 68 16.33 3.20 -5.10
CA ILE A 68 16.69 2.87 -6.48
C ILE A 68 16.29 1.43 -6.82
N VAL A 69 16.65 0.47 -5.97
CA VAL A 69 16.31 -0.95 -6.20
C VAL A 69 14.80 -1.15 -6.25
N LEU A 70 14.07 -0.62 -5.26
CA LEU A 70 12.61 -0.72 -5.22
C LEU A 70 11.94 0.04 -6.38
N GLY A 71 12.49 1.17 -6.79
CA GLY A 71 12.02 1.91 -7.96
C GLY A 71 12.17 1.13 -9.27
N ILE A 72 13.30 0.41 -9.44
CA ILE A 72 13.51 -0.49 -10.60
C ILE A 72 12.52 -1.65 -10.53
N VAL A 73 12.33 -2.28 -9.36
CA VAL A 73 11.36 -3.37 -9.18
C VAL A 73 9.96 -2.87 -9.52
N GLN A 74 9.56 -1.69 -9.03
CA GLN A 74 8.28 -1.07 -9.36
C GLN A 74 8.13 -0.88 -10.87
N GLY A 75 9.13 -0.28 -11.52
CA GLY A 75 9.10 -0.02 -12.96
C GLY A 75 8.97 -1.27 -13.82
N LEU A 76 9.63 -2.36 -13.44
CA LEU A 76 9.58 -3.63 -14.16
C LEU A 76 8.27 -4.39 -13.92
N THR A 77 7.66 -4.26 -12.75
CA THR A 77 6.53 -5.10 -12.34
C THR A 77 5.17 -4.42 -12.47
N GLU A 78 5.09 -3.09 -12.56
CA GLU A 78 3.82 -2.36 -12.65
C GLU A 78 3.07 -2.64 -13.96
N PHE A 79 3.78 -2.73 -15.06
CA PHE A 79 3.17 -2.97 -16.38
C PHE A 79 2.82 -4.43 -16.62
N LEU A 80 3.53 -5.33 -15.95
CA LEU A 80 3.24 -6.76 -16.01
C LEU A 80 2.07 -7.08 -15.06
N PRO A 81 1.22 -8.05 -15.40
CA PRO A 81 0.08 -8.43 -14.55
C PRO A 81 0.49 -9.33 -13.37
N ILE A 82 1.56 -8.93 -12.64
CA ILE A 82 2.21 -9.72 -11.59
C ILE A 82 2.24 -9.05 -10.21
N SER A 83 1.57 -7.92 -10.05
CA SER A 83 1.47 -7.12 -8.81
C SER A 83 2.80 -6.53 -8.33
N SER A 84 3.04 -5.27 -8.68
CA SER A 84 4.20 -4.50 -8.24
C SER A 84 4.26 -4.36 -6.72
N SER A 85 3.13 -4.11 -6.06
CA SER A 85 3.05 -4.00 -4.60
C SER A 85 3.47 -5.27 -3.87
N ALA A 86 3.13 -6.45 -4.41
CA ALA A 86 3.60 -7.73 -3.87
C ALA A 86 5.12 -7.87 -4.01
N HIS A 87 5.68 -7.49 -5.16
CA HIS A 87 7.13 -7.56 -5.40
C HIS A 87 7.90 -6.58 -4.52
N LEU A 88 7.40 -5.35 -4.34
CA LEU A 88 8.01 -4.40 -3.40
C LEU A 88 8.03 -4.94 -1.98
N LEU A 89 6.92 -5.56 -1.53
CA LEU A 89 6.84 -6.18 -0.22
C LEU A 89 7.83 -7.34 -0.08
N ILE A 90 7.89 -8.24 -1.07
CA ILE A 90 8.81 -9.40 -1.07
C ILE A 90 10.26 -8.93 -1.06
N VAL A 91 10.63 -7.98 -1.90
CA VAL A 91 12.01 -7.46 -1.97
C VAL A 91 12.38 -6.75 -0.65
N GLY A 92 11.46 -5.95 -0.08
CA GLY A 92 11.66 -5.33 1.22
C GLY A 92 11.88 -6.34 2.34
N GLN A 93 11.11 -7.42 2.36
CA GLN A 93 11.22 -8.51 3.35
C GLN A 93 12.52 -9.30 3.20
N LEU A 94 12.94 -9.62 1.98
CA LEU A 94 14.10 -10.48 1.74
C LEU A 94 15.45 -9.76 1.78
N PHE A 95 15.50 -8.51 1.34
CA PHE A 95 16.76 -7.81 1.11
C PHE A 95 16.95 -6.57 2.00
N PHE A 96 15.91 -6.09 2.67
CA PHE A 96 15.95 -4.85 3.45
C PHE A 96 15.40 -5.05 4.88
N ASP A 97 16.01 -5.98 5.62
CA ASP A 97 15.77 -6.26 7.05
C ASP A 97 14.28 -6.51 7.41
N GLY A 98 13.53 -7.15 6.53
CA GLY A 98 12.13 -7.47 6.78
C GLY A 98 11.18 -6.27 6.76
N ARG A 99 11.60 -5.14 6.17
CA ARG A 99 10.80 -3.92 6.13
C ARG A 99 9.81 -3.91 4.98
N ASP A 100 8.56 -3.51 5.27
CA ASP A 100 7.60 -3.08 4.25
C ASP A 100 7.90 -1.60 3.91
N PRO A 101 8.17 -1.24 2.64
CA PRO A 101 8.42 0.14 2.27
C PRO A 101 7.21 1.07 2.55
N GLY A 102 6.03 0.50 2.75
CA GLY A 102 4.82 1.22 3.11
C GLY A 102 4.02 1.74 1.91
N ALA A 103 2.74 2.08 2.18
CA ALA A 103 1.83 2.59 1.16
C ALA A 103 2.32 3.89 0.54
N ALA A 104 2.84 4.82 1.36
CA ALA A 104 3.35 6.11 0.90
C ALA A 104 4.51 5.97 -0.09
N PHE A 105 5.48 5.08 0.19
CA PHE A 105 6.58 4.83 -0.74
C PHE A 105 6.08 4.22 -2.05
N THR A 106 5.17 3.24 -1.96
CA THR A 106 4.54 2.63 -3.13
C THR A 106 3.81 3.67 -3.98
N ALA A 107 3.04 4.56 -3.36
CA ALA A 107 2.35 5.64 -4.07
C ALA A 107 3.32 6.59 -4.78
N VAL A 108 4.42 6.99 -4.13
CA VAL A 108 5.43 7.86 -4.76
C VAL A 108 6.11 7.17 -5.94
N THR A 109 6.46 5.90 -5.84
CA THR A 109 7.07 5.15 -6.96
C THR A 109 6.08 4.92 -8.11
N GLN A 110 4.78 4.82 -7.81
CA GLN A 110 3.73 4.75 -8.83
C GLN A 110 3.65 6.02 -9.68
N ILE A 111 3.94 7.21 -9.13
CA ILE A 111 4.00 8.45 -9.92
C ILE A 111 5.01 8.29 -11.08
N GLY A 112 6.13 7.64 -10.85
CA GLY A 112 7.13 7.37 -11.89
C GLY A 112 6.59 6.46 -13.00
N THR A 113 5.94 5.36 -12.64
CA THR A 113 5.36 4.42 -13.60
C THR A 113 4.17 5.02 -14.36
N GLU A 114 3.30 5.76 -13.69
CA GLU A 114 2.20 6.47 -14.35
C GLU A 114 2.70 7.58 -15.29
N SER A 115 3.77 8.28 -14.92
CA SER A 115 4.42 9.22 -15.83
C SER A 115 4.91 8.55 -17.10
N ALA A 116 5.47 7.33 -17.01
CA ALA A 116 5.87 6.54 -18.17
C ALA A 116 4.66 6.15 -19.04
N VAL A 117 3.53 5.78 -18.44
CA VAL A 117 2.26 5.52 -19.16
C VAL A 117 1.79 6.78 -19.89
N ILE A 118 1.79 7.93 -19.22
CA ILE A 118 1.38 9.20 -19.80
C ILE A 118 2.27 9.56 -20.99
N VAL A 119 3.59 9.39 -20.88
CA VAL A 119 4.54 9.65 -21.97
C VAL A 119 4.31 8.67 -23.13
N TYR A 120 4.16 7.38 -22.85
CA TYR A 120 3.92 6.35 -23.88
C TYR A 120 2.62 6.59 -24.65
N PHE A 121 1.53 6.90 -23.94
CA PHE A 121 0.22 7.16 -24.52
C PHE A 121 -0.06 8.66 -24.76
N ALA A 122 0.95 9.52 -24.72
CA ALA A 122 0.78 10.97 -24.77
C ALA A 122 -0.08 11.44 -25.96
N LYS A 123 0.12 10.86 -27.14
CA LYS A 123 -0.66 11.18 -28.34
C LYS A 123 -2.13 10.81 -28.19
N ASP A 124 -2.42 9.64 -27.62
CA ASP A 124 -3.78 9.16 -27.40
C ASP A 124 -4.46 9.98 -26.32
N ILE A 125 -3.78 10.19 -25.19
CA ILE A 125 -4.30 10.97 -24.05
C ILE A 125 -4.60 12.40 -24.50
N TRP A 126 -3.68 13.05 -25.20
CA TRP A 126 -3.88 14.40 -25.72
C TRP A 126 -5.07 14.47 -26.68
N ARG A 127 -5.20 13.50 -27.59
CA ARG A 127 -6.33 13.43 -28.53
C ARG A 127 -7.63 13.27 -27.76
N ILE A 128 -7.72 12.34 -26.82
CA ILE A 128 -8.92 12.09 -26.01
C ILE A 128 -9.30 13.35 -25.23
N ILE A 129 -8.34 13.93 -24.48
CA ILE A 129 -8.59 15.11 -23.65
C ILE A 129 -9.04 16.32 -24.49
N SER A 130 -8.33 16.59 -25.60
CA SER A 130 -8.67 17.74 -26.46
C SER A 130 -10.05 17.58 -27.11
N ARG A 131 -10.37 16.40 -27.62
CA ARG A 131 -11.69 16.17 -28.23
C ARG A 131 -12.82 16.17 -27.19
N TRP A 132 -12.57 15.58 -26.03
CA TRP A 132 -13.50 15.62 -24.88
C TRP A 132 -13.76 17.06 -24.42
N SER A 133 -12.71 17.88 -24.28
CA SER A 133 -12.84 19.31 -23.90
C SER A 133 -13.60 20.11 -24.97
N LEU A 134 -13.38 19.85 -26.25
CA LEU A 134 -14.15 20.49 -27.34
C LEU A 134 -15.64 20.07 -27.32
N ALA A 135 -15.92 18.84 -26.94
CA ALA A 135 -17.31 18.38 -26.79
C ALA A 135 -18.03 19.00 -25.59
N LEU A 136 -17.31 19.31 -24.50
CA LEU A 136 -17.87 20.05 -23.34
C LEU A 136 -18.32 21.46 -23.71
N VAL A 137 -17.60 22.13 -24.63
CA VAL A 137 -17.96 23.47 -25.11
C VAL A 137 -18.86 23.43 -26.37
N GLY A 138 -19.43 22.28 -26.69
CA GLY A 138 -20.39 22.13 -27.79
C GLY A 138 -19.79 22.16 -29.19
N LYS A 139 -18.46 22.11 -29.34
CA LYS A 139 -17.77 22.15 -30.65
C LYS A 139 -17.65 20.78 -31.32
N LEU A 140 -17.88 19.69 -30.57
CA LEU A 140 -17.89 18.33 -31.09
C LEU A 140 -19.11 17.56 -30.57
N PRO A 141 -19.62 16.59 -31.34
CA PRO A 141 -20.73 15.76 -30.88
C PRO A 141 -20.29 14.80 -29.77
N GLN A 142 -21.19 14.54 -28.80
CA GLN A 142 -20.95 13.57 -27.72
C GLN A 142 -20.82 12.12 -28.24
N SER A 143 -21.22 11.84 -29.46
CA SER A 143 -21.10 10.54 -30.12
C SER A 143 -19.71 10.27 -30.71
N ASP A 144 -18.82 11.26 -30.70
CA ASP A 144 -17.45 11.08 -31.18
C ASP A 144 -16.74 9.96 -30.40
N PRO A 145 -16.00 9.05 -31.06
CA PRO A 145 -15.35 7.92 -30.40
C PRO A 145 -14.35 8.31 -29.29
N ASP A 146 -13.57 9.36 -29.51
CA ASP A 146 -12.57 9.82 -28.51
C ASP A 146 -13.27 10.52 -27.33
N VAL A 147 -14.36 11.24 -27.57
CA VAL A 147 -15.19 11.85 -26.51
C VAL A 147 -15.82 10.75 -25.65
N ARG A 148 -16.40 9.72 -26.28
CA ARG A 148 -16.92 8.56 -25.56
C ARG A 148 -15.86 7.82 -24.77
N MET A 149 -14.66 7.66 -25.33
CA MET A 149 -13.51 7.07 -24.65
C MET A 149 -13.14 7.87 -23.40
N GLY A 150 -13.05 9.19 -23.48
CA GLY A 150 -12.78 10.06 -22.33
C GLY A 150 -13.82 9.87 -21.21
N TRP A 151 -15.09 9.87 -21.54
CA TRP A 151 -16.15 9.58 -20.56
C TRP A 151 -16.08 8.17 -19.98
N MET A 152 -15.77 7.15 -20.79
CA MET A 152 -15.65 5.77 -20.34
C MET A 152 -14.45 5.59 -19.39
N VAL A 153 -13.36 6.31 -19.59
CA VAL A 153 -12.22 6.33 -18.68
C VAL A 153 -12.62 6.99 -17.35
N ILE A 154 -13.29 8.15 -17.39
CA ILE A 154 -13.76 8.84 -16.16
C ILE A 154 -14.72 7.93 -15.37
N VAL A 155 -15.76 7.43 -16.02
CA VAL A 155 -16.78 6.58 -15.36
C VAL A 155 -16.19 5.26 -14.88
N GLY A 156 -15.28 4.67 -15.64
CA GLY A 156 -14.58 3.45 -15.26
C GLY A 156 -13.61 3.65 -14.09
N SER A 157 -13.16 4.87 -13.81
CA SER A 157 -12.31 5.16 -12.65
C SER A 157 -13.10 5.44 -11.37
N LEU A 158 -14.40 5.72 -11.46
CA LEU A 158 -15.23 6.00 -10.28
C LEU A 158 -15.25 4.85 -9.26
N PRO A 159 -15.42 3.56 -9.66
CA PRO A 159 -15.47 2.48 -8.68
C PRO A 159 -14.23 2.42 -7.77
N ILE A 160 -13.02 2.51 -8.33
CA ILE A 160 -11.80 2.46 -7.51
C ILE A 160 -11.64 3.71 -6.65
N ALA A 161 -11.99 4.89 -7.16
CA ALA A 161 -11.92 6.14 -6.39
C ALA A 161 -12.90 6.12 -5.20
N VAL A 162 -14.16 5.75 -5.44
CA VAL A 162 -15.19 5.69 -4.39
C VAL A 162 -14.85 4.63 -3.35
N LEU A 163 -14.51 3.41 -3.79
CA LEU A 163 -14.19 2.32 -2.87
C LEU A 163 -12.87 2.58 -2.12
N GLY A 164 -11.87 3.19 -2.77
CA GLY A 164 -10.61 3.58 -2.14
C GLY A 164 -10.84 4.56 -0.98
N LEU A 165 -11.63 5.60 -1.20
CA LEU A 165 -11.99 6.57 -0.16
C LEU A 165 -12.84 5.96 0.96
N LEU A 166 -13.80 5.10 0.64
CA LEU A 166 -14.67 4.49 1.64
C LEU A 166 -13.95 3.46 2.52
N PHE A 167 -12.97 2.75 1.99
CA PHE A 167 -12.29 1.64 2.66
C PHE A 167 -10.83 1.92 2.98
N GLU A 168 -10.35 3.18 2.90
CA GLU A 168 -8.97 3.57 3.16
C GLU A 168 -8.42 2.97 4.48
N GLY A 169 -9.14 3.17 5.59
CA GLY A 169 -8.73 2.66 6.89
C GLY A 169 -8.66 1.12 6.99
N ALA A 170 -9.56 0.41 6.31
CA ALA A 170 -9.57 -1.05 6.28
C ALA A 170 -8.43 -1.61 5.40
N ILE A 171 -8.13 -0.92 4.30
CA ILE A 171 -7.04 -1.28 3.38
C ILE A 171 -5.69 -1.15 4.10
N ASP A 172 -5.48 -0.02 4.80
CA ASP A 172 -4.20 0.26 5.47
C ASP A 172 -3.94 -0.61 6.69
N SER A 173 -4.98 -0.91 7.48
CA SER A 173 -4.81 -1.60 8.77
C SER A 173 -5.02 -3.11 8.70
N GLY A 174 -5.90 -3.61 7.82
CA GLY A 174 -6.36 -4.99 7.84
C GLY A 174 -5.84 -5.86 6.69
N LEU A 175 -5.63 -5.29 5.52
CA LEU A 175 -5.33 -6.05 4.32
C LEU A 175 -3.83 -6.19 4.00
N ARG A 176 -2.95 -5.40 4.64
CA ARG A 176 -1.49 -5.47 4.43
C ARG A 176 -0.86 -6.65 5.19
N ASN A 177 -1.23 -7.85 4.81
CA ASN A 177 -0.73 -9.09 5.37
C ASN A 177 -0.08 -9.93 4.26
N LEU A 178 1.11 -10.48 4.53
CA LEU A 178 1.86 -11.25 3.55
C LEU A 178 1.10 -12.46 3.01
N TRP A 179 0.31 -13.14 3.87
CA TRP A 179 -0.51 -14.27 3.47
C TRP A 179 -1.67 -13.87 2.57
N ILE A 180 -2.31 -12.73 2.86
CA ILE A 180 -3.37 -12.17 2.02
C ILE A 180 -2.77 -11.78 0.66
N THR A 181 -1.63 -11.08 0.67
CA THR A 181 -0.91 -10.70 -0.54
C THR A 181 -0.55 -11.90 -1.41
N ALA A 182 -0.01 -12.97 -0.80
CA ALA A 182 0.35 -14.20 -1.50
C ALA A 182 -0.88 -14.92 -2.08
N ALA A 183 -1.97 -15.03 -1.30
CA ALA A 183 -3.20 -15.66 -1.74
C ALA A 183 -3.86 -14.86 -2.89
N MET A 184 -3.89 -13.53 -2.81
CA MET A 184 -4.44 -12.67 -3.85
C MET A 184 -3.59 -12.71 -5.13
N LEU A 185 -2.26 -12.70 -4.99
CA LEU A 185 -1.34 -12.85 -6.12
C LEU A 185 -1.57 -14.17 -6.86
N ALA A 186 -1.64 -15.29 -6.13
CA ALA A 186 -1.92 -16.59 -6.71
C ALA A 186 -3.31 -16.65 -7.34
N GLY A 187 -4.33 -16.09 -6.66
CA GLY A 187 -5.70 -16.04 -7.16
C GLY A 187 -5.82 -15.28 -8.47
N VAL A 188 -5.22 -14.08 -8.55
CA VAL A 188 -5.24 -13.26 -9.78
C VAL A 188 -4.46 -13.95 -10.90
N ALA A 189 -3.34 -14.62 -10.60
CA ALA A 189 -2.60 -15.38 -11.60
C ALA A 189 -3.45 -16.50 -12.21
N ILE A 190 -4.23 -17.23 -11.38
CA ILE A 190 -5.16 -18.25 -11.84
C ILE A 190 -6.29 -17.61 -12.67
N VAL A 191 -6.88 -16.53 -12.19
CA VAL A 191 -7.94 -15.80 -12.91
C VAL A 191 -7.45 -15.34 -14.27
N LEU A 192 -6.25 -14.76 -14.35
CA LEU A 192 -5.65 -14.31 -15.60
C LEU A 192 -5.38 -15.51 -16.54
N ALA A 193 -4.83 -16.60 -16.02
CA ALA A 193 -4.57 -17.81 -16.81
C ALA A 193 -5.87 -18.41 -17.39
N VAL A 194 -6.94 -18.42 -16.60
CA VAL A 194 -8.28 -18.85 -17.07
C VAL A 194 -8.82 -17.87 -18.10
N ALA A 195 -8.79 -16.56 -17.81
CA ALA A 195 -9.24 -15.53 -18.73
C ALA A 195 -8.54 -15.62 -20.09
N ASP A 196 -7.21 -15.82 -20.08
CA ASP A 196 -6.41 -15.96 -21.29
C ASP A 196 -6.75 -17.20 -22.13
N ARG A 197 -7.08 -18.32 -21.46
CA ARG A 197 -7.48 -19.55 -22.14
C ARG A 197 -8.88 -19.51 -22.75
N VAL A 198 -9.82 -18.82 -22.09
CA VAL A 198 -11.22 -18.76 -22.54
C VAL A 198 -11.54 -17.54 -23.38
N ALA A 199 -10.57 -16.60 -23.49
CA ALA A 199 -10.76 -15.36 -24.23
C ALA A 199 -11.03 -15.62 -25.71
N ARG A 200 -12.08 -15.02 -26.25
CA ARG A 200 -12.40 -15.08 -27.67
C ARG A 200 -11.46 -14.21 -28.50
N ASN A 201 -10.88 -13.14 -27.90
CA ASN A 201 -9.95 -12.21 -28.54
C ASN A 201 -10.47 -11.56 -29.84
N GLU A 202 -11.75 -11.26 -29.90
CA GLU A 202 -12.43 -10.76 -31.11
C GLU A 202 -12.71 -9.26 -31.04
N ARG A 203 -13.03 -8.74 -29.83
CA ARG A 203 -13.50 -7.36 -29.68
C ARG A 203 -12.38 -6.36 -29.77
N THR A 204 -12.66 -5.28 -30.54
CA THR A 204 -11.79 -4.11 -30.67
C THR A 204 -12.21 -3.01 -29.69
N ILE A 205 -11.39 -1.95 -29.60
CA ILE A 205 -11.63 -0.82 -28.69
C ILE A 205 -12.92 -0.06 -29.02
N ASP A 206 -13.30 0.00 -30.31
CA ASP A 206 -14.50 0.71 -30.76
C ASP A 206 -15.79 0.03 -30.30
N GLN A 207 -15.71 -1.24 -29.92
CA GLN A 207 -16.81 -2.02 -29.37
C GLN A 207 -16.96 -1.87 -27.84
N LEU A 208 -16.18 -0.96 -27.23
CA LEU A 208 -16.31 -0.69 -25.80
C LEU A 208 -17.66 -0.05 -25.49
N THR A 209 -18.37 -0.65 -24.55
CA THR A 209 -19.68 -0.19 -24.09
C THR A 209 -19.60 0.39 -22.69
N TRP A 210 -20.57 1.21 -22.31
CA TRP A 210 -20.68 1.76 -20.96
C TRP A 210 -20.71 0.69 -19.87
N LYS A 211 -21.44 -0.41 -20.13
CA LYS A 211 -21.50 -1.55 -19.20
C LYS A 211 -20.12 -2.18 -19.01
N HIS A 212 -19.36 -2.32 -20.09
CA HIS A 212 -18.00 -2.86 -20.01
C HIS A 212 -17.04 -1.91 -19.31
N ALA A 213 -17.14 -0.60 -19.57
CA ALA A 213 -16.30 0.40 -18.90
C ALA A 213 -16.52 0.38 -17.36
N ILE A 214 -17.78 0.37 -16.91
CA ILE A 214 -18.12 0.27 -15.49
C ILE A 214 -17.64 -1.07 -14.90
N SER A 215 -17.88 -2.17 -15.59
CA SER A 215 -17.42 -3.49 -15.13
C SER A 215 -15.91 -3.56 -15.02
N LEU A 216 -15.16 -3.01 -15.98
CA LEU A 216 -13.69 -2.92 -15.93
C LEU A 216 -13.22 -2.01 -14.79
N GLY A 217 -14.00 -0.98 -14.45
CA GLY A 217 -13.75 -0.17 -13.26
C GLY A 217 -13.88 -0.97 -11.96
N PHE A 218 -14.84 -1.88 -11.84
CA PHE A 218 -14.93 -2.79 -10.69
C PHE A 218 -13.78 -3.82 -10.69
N TRP A 219 -13.39 -4.35 -11.86
CA TRP A 219 -12.21 -5.18 -11.96
C TRP A 219 -10.96 -4.44 -11.48
N GLN A 220 -10.81 -3.16 -11.88
CA GLN A 220 -9.72 -2.32 -11.41
C GLN A 220 -9.77 -2.09 -9.89
N ALA A 221 -10.97 -1.91 -9.32
CA ALA A 221 -11.15 -1.67 -7.89
C ALA A 221 -10.71 -2.87 -7.02
N LEU A 222 -10.65 -4.09 -7.55
CA LEU A 222 -10.05 -5.23 -6.85
C LEU A 222 -8.59 -4.98 -6.47
N ALA A 223 -7.88 -4.09 -7.18
CA ALA A 223 -6.50 -3.72 -6.88
C ALA A 223 -6.33 -2.96 -5.56
N LEU A 224 -7.41 -2.52 -4.91
CA LEU A 224 -7.38 -2.01 -3.54
C LEU A 224 -6.97 -3.10 -2.53
N ILE A 225 -7.13 -4.37 -2.89
CA ILE A 225 -6.66 -5.49 -2.07
C ILE A 225 -5.19 -5.75 -2.38
N PRO A 226 -4.27 -5.66 -1.39
CA PRO A 226 -2.84 -5.92 -1.60
C PRO A 226 -2.56 -7.29 -2.20
N GLY A 227 -1.70 -7.34 -3.21
CA GLY A 227 -1.42 -8.56 -3.97
C GLY A 227 -2.27 -8.71 -5.24
N VAL A 228 -3.41 -8.04 -5.34
CA VAL A 228 -4.15 -7.95 -6.59
C VAL A 228 -3.42 -7.00 -7.53
N SER A 229 -2.97 -7.52 -8.64
CA SER A 229 -2.41 -6.71 -9.72
C SER A 229 -3.52 -5.90 -10.40
N ARG A 230 -3.40 -4.56 -10.41
CA ARG A 230 -4.34 -3.67 -11.10
C ARG A 230 -4.44 -4.02 -12.59
N SER A 231 -3.30 -4.09 -13.27
CA SER A 231 -3.23 -4.51 -14.68
C SER A 231 -3.76 -5.93 -14.84
N GLY A 232 -3.37 -6.87 -13.96
CA GLY A 232 -3.84 -8.25 -14.01
C GLY A 232 -5.34 -8.40 -13.89
N ALA A 233 -5.96 -7.72 -12.93
CA ALA A 233 -7.40 -7.75 -12.74
C ALA A 233 -8.15 -7.12 -13.92
N THR A 234 -7.75 -5.93 -14.35
CA THR A 234 -8.43 -5.21 -15.43
C THR A 234 -8.28 -5.91 -16.77
N ILE A 235 -7.08 -6.43 -17.09
CA ILE A 235 -6.84 -7.21 -18.30
C ILE A 235 -7.67 -8.49 -18.27
N SER A 236 -7.72 -9.22 -17.16
CA SER A 236 -8.56 -10.43 -17.02
C SER A 236 -10.02 -10.13 -17.29
N GLY A 237 -10.56 -9.04 -16.71
CA GLY A 237 -11.91 -8.58 -16.98
C GLY A 237 -12.16 -8.30 -18.46
N GLY A 238 -11.23 -7.63 -19.14
CA GLY A 238 -11.29 -7.38 -20.57
C GLY A 238 -11.30 -8.66 -21.40
N LEU A 239 -10.45 -9.62 -21.06
CA LEU A 239 -10.38 -10.92 -21.73
C LEU A 239 -11.67 -11.74 -21.55
N PHE A 240 -12.25 -11.79 -20.35
CA PHE A 240 -13.54 -12.44 -20.12
C PHE A 240 -14.68 -11.78 -20.92
N MET A 241 -14.59 -10.49 -21.20
CA MET A 241 -15.55 -9.78 -22.06
C MET A 241 -15.28 -9.98 -23.55
N GLY A 242 -14.25 -10.75 -23.92
CA GLY A 242 -13.90 -11.10 -25.30
C GLY A 242 -13.08 -10.06 -26.04
N TYR A 243 -12.49 -9.08 -25.34
CA TYR A 243 -11.57 -8.12 -25.94
C TYR A 243 -10.24 -8.78 -26.30
N ARG A 244 -9.60 -8.25 -27.34
CA ARG A 244 -8.23 -8.63 -27.74
C ARG A 244 -7.27 -8.22 -26.60
N ARG A 245 -6.19 -9.01 -26.42
CA ARG A 245 -5.21 -8.77 -25.34
C ARG A 245 -4.66 -7.35 -25.34
N GLU A 246 -4.23 -6.88 -26.51
CA GLU A 246 -3.72 -5.52 -26.67
C GLU A 246 -4.77 -4.44 -26.37
N VAL A 247 -6.04 -4.69 -26.66
CA VAL A 247 -7.14 -3.77 -26.37
C VAL A 247 -7.41 -3.73 -24.86
N ALA A 248 -7.48 -4.89 -24.21
CA ALA A 248 -7.66 -5.00 -22.78
C ALA A 248 -6.51 -4.31 -22.02
N ALA A 249 -5.25 -4.55 -22.43
CA ALA A 249 -4.08 -3.90 -21.84
C ALA A 249 -4.10 -2.38 -22.06
N ARG A 250 -4.37 -1.93 -23.30
CA ARG A 250 -4.43 -0.49 -23.61
C ARG A 250 -5.48 0.24 -22.77
N TYR A 251 -6.70 -0.32 -22.65
CA TYR A 251 -7.73 0.28 -21.85
C TYR A 251 -7.39 0.25 -20.35
N ALA A 252 -6.79 -0.85 -19.86
CA ALA A 252 -6.33 -0.95 -18.48
C ALA A 252 -5.32 0.15 -18.12
N PHE A 253 -4.38 0.46 -19.00
CA PHE A 253 -3.40 1.53 -18.78
C PHE A 253 -4.04 2.93 -18.87
N LEU A 254 -4.94 3.17 -19.82
CA LEU A 254 -5.67 4.44 -19.88
C LEU A 254 -6.55 4.66 -18.64
N LEU A 255 -7.15 3.60 -18.13
CA LEU A 255 -7.98 3.64 -16.93
C LEU A 255 -7.16 3.86 -15.65
N ALA A 256 -5.89 3.45 -15.66
CA ALA A 256 -4.98 3.62 -14.54
C ALA A 256 -4.59 5.08 -14.30
N VAL A 257 -4.47 5.89 -15.36
CA VAL A 257 -4.02 7.29 -15.26
C VAL A 257 -4.85 8.11 -14.27
N PRO A 258 -6.19 8.22 -14.38
CA PRO A 258 -6.97 8.98 -13.40
C PRO A 258 -7.15 8.27 -12.05
N ALA A 259 -6.84 6.99 -11.95
CA ALA A 259 -6.99 6.23 -10.71
C ALA A 259 -5.82 6.43 -9.72
N VAL A 260 -4.68 6.93 -10.19
CA VAL A 260 -3.46 7.15 -9.38
C VAL A 260 -3.25 8.63 -9.10
N MET A 261 -3.87 9.53 -9.88
CA MET A 261 -3.83 10.98 -9.68
C MET A 261 -4.84 11.45 -8.65
#